data_374ca94352ea1c7ac1a0361095cf9c04
#
_entry.id   374ca94352ea1c7ac1a0361095cf9c04
#
_cell.length_a   1.000
_cell.length_b   1.000
_cell.length_c   1.000
_cell.angle_alpha   90.00
_cell.angle_beta   90.00
_cell.angle_gamma   90.00
#
_symmetry.space_group_name_H-M   'P 1'
#
loop_
_entity.id
_entity.type
_entity.pdbx_description
1 polymer ?
#
loop_
_entity_poly.entity_id
_entity_poly.type
_entity_poly.pdbx_seq_one_letter_code
_entity_poly.pdbx_strand_id
1 'polypeptide(L)'
;MRVGMGYDVHKLTEGRKLILGGVDIPWEKGLLGHSDADVLIHAVMDALLGAAALGDIGKHFPDTDPAYKGISSVNLLVHVAGLFANMATKSETSMQRSLPRNQRWHRISRRCVKIWRRHLALRNQRSM
;
A
#
# COMPACT_ATOMS: atom_id res chain seq x y z
N MET A 1 9.68 -9.99 -16.87
CA MET A 1 8.67 -10.08 -15.81
C MET A 1 9.37 -9.93 -14.48
N ARG A 2 8.89 -9.08 -13.56
CA ARG A 2 9.45 -8.90 -12.22
C ARG A 2 8.44 -9.41 -11.21
N VAL A 3 8.90 -10.08 -10.16
CA VAL A 3 8.09 -10.62 -9.07
C VAL A 3 8.60 -10.06 -7.75
N GLY A 4 7.72 -9.65 -6.87
CA GLY A 4 8.04 -9.23 -5.51
C GLY A 4 7.09 -9.91 -4.53
N MET A 5 7.58 -10.18 -3.35
CA MET A 5 6.83 -10.72 -2.22
C MET A 5 6.87 -9.72 -1.08
N GLY A 6 5.74 -9.49 -0.44
CA GLY A 6 5.63 -8.67 0.76
C GLY A 6 4.90 -9.42 1.85
N TYR A 7 5.36 -9.25 3.07
CA TYR A 7 4.77 -9.82 4.27
C TYR A 7 4.89 -8.80 5.40
N ASP A 8 3.81 -8.61 6.15
CA ASP A 8 3.82 -7.75 7.32
C ASP A 8 2.95 -8.35 8.44
N VAL A 9 3.30 -8.07 9.68
CA VAL A 9 2.59 -8.51 10.86
C VAL A 9 2.65 -7.47 11.96
N HIS A 10 1.50 -7.17 12.55
CA HIS A 10 1.39 -6.26 13.68
C HIS A 10 0.56 -6.89 14.81
N LYS A 11 0.89 -6.53 16.04
CA LYS A 11 0.17 -6.99 17.22
C LYS A 11 -1.20 -6.29 17.30
N LEU A 12 -2.25 -7.04 17.59
CA LEU A 12 -3.56 -6.48 17.95
C LEU A 12 -3.52 -5.85 19.34
N THR A 13 -4.03 -4.64 19.48
CA THR A 13 -4.10 -3.89 20.75
C THR A 13 -5.43 -3.16 20.87
N GLU A 14 -5.84 -2.89 22.09
CA GLU A 14 -7.01 -2.07 22.40
C GLU A 14 -6.74 -0.59 22.15
N GLY A 15 -7.80 0.20 21.96
CA GLY A 15 -7.69 1.65 21.79
C GLY A 15 -7.20 2.11 20.42
N ARG A 16 -7.08 1.20 19.44
CA ARG A 16 -6.73 1.53 18.06
C ARG A 16 -7.80 1.03 17.08
N LYS A 17 -7.97 1.76 16.00
CA LYS A 17 -8.81 1.33 14.88
C LYS A 17 -8.15 0.19 14.11
N LEU A 18 -8.95 -0.75 13.63
CA LEU A 18 -8.50 -1.78 12.70
C LEU A 18 -8.64 -1.24 11.28
N ILE A 19 -7.51 -0.93 10.65
CA ILE A 19 -7.48 -0.45 9.27
C ILE A 19 -6.82 -1.50 8.40
N LEU A 20 -7.52 -1.97 7.36
CA LEU A 20 -7.01 -2.94 6.39
C LEU A 20 -7.38 -2.52 4.97
N GLY A 21 -6.36 -2.36 4.13
CA GLY A 21 -6.52 -1.88 2.76
C GLY A 21 -7.10 -0.46 2.67
N GLY A 22 -6.82 0.38 3.67
CA GLY A 22 -7.35 1.74 3.80
C GLY A 22 -8.82 1.81 4.25
N VAL A 23 -9.38 0.69 4.73
CA VAL A 23 -10.77 0.61 5.22
C VAL A 23 -10.77 0.44 6.73
N ASP A 24 -11.51 1.32 7.42
CA ASP A 24 -11.77 1.21 8.86
C ASP A 24 -12.79 0.09 9.09
N ILE A 25 -12.35 -0.98 9.74
CA ILE A 25 -13.18 -2.15 10.06
C ILE A 25 -13.65 -2.01 11.50
N PRO A 26 -14.97 -2.03 11.77
CA PRO A 26 -15.48 -1.91 13.12
C PRO A 26 -15.10 -3.16 13.93
N TRP A 27 -14.07 -3.03 14.74
CA TRP A 27 -13.57 -4.08 15.62
C TRP A 27 -13.04 -3.47 16.91
N GLU A 28 -13.09 -4.20 18.00
CA GLU A 28 -12.69 -3.73 19.34
C GLU A 28 -11.18 -3.49 19.49
N LYS A 29 -10.38 -4.11 18.64
CA LYS A 29 -8.90 -4.00 18.64
C LYS A 29 -8.40 -3.61 17.27
N GLY A 30 -7.36 -2.78 17.24
CA GLY A 30 -6.64 -2.44 16.02
C GLY A 30 -5.19 -2.88 16.06
N LEU A 31 -4.47 -2.66 14.98
CA LEU A 31 -3.08 -3.06 14.84
C LEU A 31 -2.15 -1.98 15.44
N LEU A 32 -1.14 -2.42 16.18
CA LEU A 32 -0.13 -1.55 16.79
C LEU A 32 0.99 -1.29 15.78
N GLY A 33 1.25 -0.01 15.48
CA GLY A 33 2.34 0.40 14.61
C GLY A 33 2.55 1.92 14.67
N HIS A 34 3.59 2.39 13.98
CA HIS A 34 3.95 3.82 13.94
C HIS A 34 2.95 4.64 13.11
N SER A 35 2.55 4.11 11.95
CA SER A 35 1.49 4.64 11.06
C SER A 35 0.09 4.21 11.53
N ASP A 36 -0.86 4.09 10.63
CA ASP A 36 -2.17 3.47 10.87
C ASP A 36 -2.09 1.92 10.98
N ALA A 37 -0.89 1.35 10.80
CA ALA A 37 -0.59 -0.08 10.89
C ALA A 37 -1.41 -0.96 9.93
N ASP A 38 -1.70 -0.46 8.73
CA ASP A 38 -2.38 -1.24 7.69
C ASP A 38 -1.44 -2.29 7.09
N VAL A 39 -1.42 -3.48 7.70
CA VAL A 39 -0.56 -4.61 7.31
C VAL A 39 -0.76 -5.04 5.87
N LEU A 40 -1.97 -4.87 5.32
CA LEU A 40 -2.24 -5.24 3.93
C LEU A 40 -1.55 -4.29 2.95
N ILE A 41 -1.65 -2.98 3.19
CA ILE A 41 -0.98 -1.97 2.37
C ILE A 41 0.52 -2.07 2.54
N HIS A 42 1.04 -2.31 3.76
CA HIS A 42 2.46 -2.50 4.01
C HIS A 42 3.02 -3.67 3.20
N ALA A 43 2.38 -4.84 3.26
CA ALA A 43 2.80 -6.00 2.47
C ALA A 43 2.75 -5.73 0.96
N VAL A 44 1.75 -5.01 0.47
CA VAL A 44 1.68 -4.60 -0.94
C VAL A 44 2.83 -3.67 -1.32
N MET A 45 3.16 -2.68 -0.47
CA MET A 45 4.29 -1.77 -0.72
C MET A 45 5.61 -2.53 -0.76
N ASP A 46 5.84 -3.45 0.18
CA ASP A 46 7.05 -4.28 0.20
C ASP A 46 7.17 -5.15 -1.06
N ALA A 47 6.07 -5.78 -1.48
CA ALA A 47 6.06 -6.56 -2.72
C ALA A 47 6.41 -5.68 -3.95
N LEU A 48 5.88 -4.47 -4.02
CA LEU A 48 6.17 -3.53 -5.09
C LEU A 48 7.63 -3.08 -5.06
N LEU A 49 8.12 -2.59 -3.92
CA LEU A 49 9.50 -2.13 -3.74
C LEU A 49 10.51 -3.25 -4.02
N GLY A 50 10.25 -4.46 -3.53
CA GLY A 50 11.06 -5.64 -3.79
C GLY A 50 11.12 -6.00 -5.28
N ALA A 51 9.98 -6.01 -5.99
CA ALA A 51 9.94 -6.23 -7.44
C ALA A 51 10.72 -5.18 -8.25
N ALA A 52 10.82 -3.96 -7.73
CA ALA A 52 11.58 -2.87 -8.34
C ALA A 52 13.04 -2.82 -7.90
N ALA A 53 13.48 -3.69 -6.99
CA ALA A 53 14.80 -3.65 -6.34
C ALA A 53 15.08 -2.33 -5.61
N LEU A 54 14.04 -1.74 -4.99
CA LEU A 54 14.12 -0.50 -4.23
C LEU A 54 14.24 -0.72 -2.71
N GLY A 55 14.31 -1.97 -2.25
CA GLY A 55 14.34 -2.33 -0.84
C GLY A 55 12.94 -2.58 -0.27
N ASP A 56 12.68 -2.08 0.91
CA ASP A 56 11.46 -2.26 1.69
C ASP A 56 10.89 -0.94 2.21
N ILE A 57 9.71 -0.97 2.84
CA ILE A 57 9.05 0.22 3.38
C ILE A 57 9.85 0.88 4.49
N GLY A 58 10.56 0.12 5.32
CA GLY A 58 11.37 0.67 6.42
C GLY A 58 12.51 1.56 5.94
N LYS A 59 13.05 1.28 4.74
CA LYS A 59 14.07 2.10 4.10
C LYS A 59 13.52 3.44 3.61
N HIS A 60 12.28 3.48 3.16
CA HIS A 60 11.64 4.69 2.61
C HIS A 60 10.87 5.49 3.67
N PHE A 61 10.34 4.83 4.68
CA PHE A 61 9.50 5.40 5.73
C PHE A 61 9.92 4.88 7.10
N PRO A 62 11.08 5.29 7.62
CA PRO A 62 11.59 4.80 8.88
C PRO A 62 10.67 5.15 10.05
N ASP A 63 10.44 4.20 10.95
CA ASP A 63 9.61 4.38 12.16
C ASP A 63 10.18 5.43 13.13
N THR A 64 11.44 5.80 12.95
CA THR A 64 12.10 6.85 13.73
C THR A 64 11.74 8.25 13.28
N ASP A 65 11.16 8.42 12.09
CA ASP A 65 10.79 9.73 11.55
C ASP A 65 9.40 10.14 12.06
N PRO A 66 9.30 11.24 12.87
CA PRO A 66 8.03 11.74 13.37
C PRO A 66 7.02 12.12 12.27
N ALA A 67 7.48 12.42 11.06
CA ALA A 67 6.62 12.79 9.93
C ALA A 67 5.66 11.66 9.54
N TYR A 68 6.00 10.41 9.82
CA TYR A 68 5.18 9.25 9.48
C TYR A 68 4.31 8.75 10.64
N LYS A 69 4.38 9.40 11.81
CA LYS A 69 3.58 9.01 12.97
C LYS A 69 2.09 9.21 12.71
N GLY A 70 1.33 8.12 12.77
CA GLY A 70 -0.13 8.14 12.55
C GLY A 70 -0.56 8.40 11.10
N ILE A 71 0.37 8.44 10.15
CA ILE A 71 0.04 8.65 8.74
C ILE A 71 -0.79 7.50 8.19
N SER A 72 -1.67 7.79 7.24
CA SER A 72 -2.39 6.75 6.49
C SER A 72 -1.45 6.01 5.54
N SER A 73 -1.44 4.69 5.61
CA SER A 73 -0.66 3.83 4.71
C SER A 73 -1.06 3.98 3.24
N VAL A 74 -2.30 4.44 2.97
CA VAL A 74 -2.73 4.81 1.60
C VAL A 74 -1.87 5.95 1.04
N ASN A 75 -1.51 6.95 1.86
CA ASN A 75 -0.64 8.05 1.44
C ASN A 75 0.79 7.56 1.16
N LEU A 76 1.30 6.63 1.98
CA LEU A 76 2.59 5.99 1.75
C LEU A 76 2.59 5.19 0.43
N LEU A 77 1.50 4.46 0.15
CA LEU A 77 1.35 3.73 -1.12
C LEU A 77 1.33 4.67 -2.34
N VAL A 78 0.71 5.85 -2.21
CA VAL A 78 0.75 6.88 -3.29
C VAL A 78 2.19 7.34 -3.54
N HIS A 79 2.98 7.53 -2.48
CA HIS A 79 4.40 7.87 -2.60
C HIS A 79 5.19 6.76 -3.32
N VAL A 80 5.01 5.50 -2.91
CA VAL A 80 5.63 4.34 -3.58
C VAL A 80 5.23 4.29 -5.05
N ALA A 81 3.95 4.51 -5.39
CA ALA A 81 3.50 4.57 -6.78
C ALA A 81 4.20 5.68 -7.58
N GLY A 82 4.49 6.82 -6.95
CA GLY A 82 5.27 7.91 -7.55
C GLY A 82 6.71 7.50 -7.89
N LEU A 83 7.37 6.68 -7.06
CA LEU A 83 8.71 6.16 -7.36
C LEU A 83 8.72 5.33 -8.65
N PHE A 84 7.69 4.53 -8.87
CA PHE A 84 7.55 3.74 -10.11
C PHE A 84 7.32 4.62 -11.35
N ALA A 85 6.52 5.66 -11.24
CA ALA A 85 6.30 6.61 -12.33
C ALA A 85 7.62 7.26 -12.76
N ASN A 86 8.44 7.68 -11.80
CA ASN A 86 9.76 8.28 -12.06
C ASN A 86 10.76 7.27 -12.68
N MET A 87 10.67 5.98 -12.29
CA MET A 87 11.51 4.94 -12.90
C MET A 87 11.12 4.67 -14.36
N ALA A 88 9.83 4.63 -14.68
CA ALA A 88 9.34 4.49 -16.04
C ALA A 88 9.86 5.63 -16.94
N THR A 89 9.80 6.86 -16.45
CA THR A 89 10.29 8.04 -17.18
C THR A 89 11.81 8.00 -17.44
N LYS A 90 12.60 7.52 -16.47
CA LYS A 90 14.05 7.35 -16.64
C LYS A 90 14.41 6.24 -17.63
N SER A 91 13.59 5.20 -17.73
CA SER A 91 13.79 4.12 -18.69
C SER A 91 13.51 4.56 -20.13
N GLU A 92 12.61 5.52 -20.34
CA GLU A 92 12.31 6.07 -21.67
C GLU A 92 13.47 6.85 -22.28
N THR A 93 14.38 7.39 -21.46
CA THR A 93 15.56 8.15 -21.94
C THR A 93 16.65 7.25 -22.53
N SER A 94 16.64 5.95 -22.25
CA SER A 94 17.65 4.99 -22.73
C SER A 94 17.11 3.90 -23.65
N MET A 95 15.81 3.73 -23.77
CA MET A 95 15.15 2.71 -24.61
C MET A 95 13.83 3.19 -25.17
N GLN A 96 13.92 3.96 -26.21
CA GLN A 96 12.77 4.37 -27.00
C GLN A 96 12.31 3.18 -27.85
N ARG A 97 11.44 2.31 -27.30
CA ARG A 97 10.41 1.52 -28.03
C ARG A 97 9.59 0.64 -27.10
N SER A 98 8.26 0.83 -27.19
CA SER A 98 7.20 -0.13 -26.87
C SER A 98 6.95 -0.52 -25.41
N LEU A 99 6.49 0.44 -24.59
CA LEU A 99 5.62 0.11 -23.46
C LEU A 99 4.44 1.08 -23.43
N PRO A 100 3.19 0.60 -23.30
CA PRO A 100 2.02 1.50 -23.33
C PRO A 100 2.00 2.37 -22.07
N ARG A 101 1.89 3.68 -22.31
CA ARG A 101 1.83 4.77 -21.33
C ARG A 101 0.93 4.48 -20.13
N ASN A 102 1.48 4.68 -18.96
CA ASN A 102 1.03 5.25 -17.66
C ASN A 102 -0.46 5.20 -17.23
N GLN A 103 -1.42 4.92 -18.07
CA GLN A 103 -2.84 4.88 -17.67
C GLN A 103 -3.28 3.55 -17.02
N ARG A 104 -2.53 2.46 -17.19
CA ARG A 104 -2.91 1.15 -16.64
C ARG A 104 -2.70 1.02 -15.12
N TRP A 105 -1.62 1.57 -14.57
CA TRP A 105 -1.33 1.45 -13.14
C TRP A 105 -2.25 2.30 -12.27
N HIS A 106 -2.55 3.53 -12.68
CA HIS A 106 -3.56 4.36 -12.01
C HIS A 106 -4.98 3.75 -12.06
N ARG A 107 -5.29 2.99 -13.12
CA ARG A 107 -6.56 2.25 -13.20
C ARG A 107 -6.57 1.02 -12.31
N ILE A 108 -5.45 0.30 -12.18
CA ILE A 108 -5.36 -0.91 -11.37
C ILE A 108 -5.41 -0.55 -9.88
N SER A 109 -4.66 0.43 -9.41
CA SER A 109 -4.72 0.86 -8.01
C SER A 109 -6.10 1.38 -7.61
N ARG A 110 -6.74 2.23 -8.44
CA ARG A 110 -8.11 2.70 -8.21
C ARG A 110 -9.15 1.58 -8.32
N ARG A 111 -8.94 0.58 -9.18
CA ARG A 111 -9.83 -0.59 -9.30
C ARG A 111 -9.67 -1.53 -8.11
N CYS A 112 -8.46 -1.81 -7.65
CA CYS A 112 -8.24 -2.61 -6.45
C CYS A 112 -8.90 -1.98 -5.23
N VAL A 113 -8.69 -0.70 -4.98
CA VAL A 113 -9.34 0.02 -3.87
C VAL A 113 -10.87 0.01 -4.00
N LYS A 114 -11.44 0.18 -5.21
CA LYS A 114 -12.88 0.11 -5.42
C LYS A 114 -13.44 -1.31 -5.24
N ILE A 115 -12.73 -2.34 -5.70
CA ILE A 115 -13.14 -3.76 -5.56
C ILE A 115 -13.10 -4.14 -4.07
N TRP A 116 -12.05 -3.76 -3.34
CA TRP A 116 -11.94 -4.01 -1.91
C TRP A 116 -13.03 -3.29 -1.12
N ARG A 117 -13.27 -2.00 -1.37
CA ARG A 117 -14.39 -1.27 -0.74
C ARG A 117 -15.73 -1.93 -1.00
N ARG A 118 -15.98 -2.43 -2.21
CA ARG A 118 -17.23 -3.10 -2.58
C ARG A 118 -17.40 -4.47 -1.91
N HIS A 119 -16.33 -5.26 -1.82
CA HIS A 119 -16.38 -6.59 -1.17
C HIS A 119 -16.54 -6.50 0.35
N LEU A 120 -15.87 -5.55 1.00
CA LEU A 120 -16.01 -5.34 2.45
C LEU A 120 -17.38 -4.72 2.82
N ALA A 121 -17.91 -3.82 2.01
CA ALA A 121 -19.24 -3.28 2.20
C ALA A 121 -20.34 -4.35 2.08
N LEU A 122 -20.18 -5.32 1.16
CA LEU A 122 -21.13 -6.43 0.99
C LEU A 122 -21.10 -7.44 2.14
N ARG A 123 -19.99 -7.59 2.84
CA ARG A 123 -19.91 -8.44 4.05
C ARG A 123 -20.61 -7.83 5.25
N ASN A 124 -20.59 -6.51 5.39
CA ASN A 124 -21.26 -5.82 6.50
C ASN A 124 -22.79 -5.87 6.41
N GLN A 125 -23.36 -6.10 5.22
CA GLN A 125 -24.83 -6.26 5.06
C GLN A 125 -25.34 -7.69 5.33
N ARG A 126 -24.45 -8.67 5.48
CA ARG A 126 -24.84 -10.07 5.77
C ARG A 126 -24.73 -10.47 7.25
N SER A 127 -24.32 -9.56 8.13
CA SER A 127 -24.19 -9.79 9.58
C SER A 127 -25.18 -8.99 10.42
N MET A 128 -26.29 -8.55 9.82
CA MET A 128 -27.48 -8.10 10.55
C MET A 128 -28.63 -9.06 10.36
#